data_b75d321e06e491c1ad1407e6ed92f5b5
#
_entry.id   b75d321e06e491c1ad1407e6ed92f5b5
#
_cell.length_a   1.000
_cell.length_b   1.000
_cell.length_c   1.000
_cell.angle_alpha   90.00
_cell.angle_beta   90.00
_cell.angle_gamma   90.00
#
_symmetry.space_group_name_H-M   'P 1'
#
loop_
_entity.id
_entity.type
_entity.pdbx_description
1 polymer ?
#
loop_
_entity_poly.entity_id
_entity_poly.type
_entity_poly.pdbx_seq_one_letter_code
_entity_poly.pdbx_strand_id
1 'polypeptide(L)'
;MIRARDGSFPWLHIKMYMSIRIVTLYSAFPPQRIFFLRLLSLPREKSMDLRIFLLAKANHDCYNKRTQTHIAGIIPARREEMKVSIQLGIIGFGYMGKWHLNNAPRVEGVKVVAAYDIDAARVAAAREAGLRGYDKLDDFLRDEEINLVLVATPNDSHCELVCAALAAGKHVISEKPPAMSLAELDKMIATAAAHDRIFTVHQNRRWDKDFRTVKAVLESGELGNVYAVRSTLHGARGAMFGWRAEPEHGGGMIYDWGVHFVDQLLNLFGYDNVKSVLCRTAKVKTPEVEDYFTLILDFKAGFYAQIEIGTFVLKPNPRWLVTGDKGTLWIRDFSCDEGGVICVNEGVHGEAAPIMTTSGPTRTFAPRAKEEINEHPLPQIEPDLREYYANLRDAIDGKAEPIVKTSQVRSVFRVLEAAFESAKTGKQILL
;
A
#
# COMPACT_ATOMS: atom_id res chain seq x y z
N MET A 1 -17.93 39.84 17.99
CA MET A 1 -18.34 41.18 17.52
C MET A 1 -17.56 41.51 16.24
N ILE A 2 -18.21 41.50 15.10
CA ILE A 2 -17.59 41.74 13.79
C ILE A 2 -17.88 43.22 13.43
N ARG A 3 -16.85 44.03 13.28
CA ARG A 3 -16.96 45.40 12.76
C ARG A 3 -16.39 45.46 11.34
N ALA A 4 -17.19 45.85 10.38
CA ALA A 4 -16.72 46.23 9.05
C ALA A 4 -16.34 47.72 9.03
N ARG A 5 -15.21 48.06 8.46
CA ARG A 5 -14.78 49.41 8.09
C ARG A 5 -14.60 49.46 6.58
N ASP A 6 -15.06 50.48 5.98
CA ASP A 6 -14.76 50.97 4.62
C ASP A 6 -15.14 50.06 3.45
N GLY A 7 -16.39 49.55 3.42
CA GLY A 7 -16.92 48.90 2.21
C GLY A 7 -16.23 47.63 1.71
N SER A 8 -15.17 47.20 2.37
CA SER A 8 -14.50 45.91 2.10
C SER A 8 -14.86 44.90 3.19
N PHE A 9 -15.26 43.70 2.79
CA PHE A 9 -15.54 42.62 3.73
C PHE A 9 -14.23 42.13 4.37
N PRO A 10 -14.10 42.19 5.69
CA PRO A 10 -12.93 41.65 6.36
C PRO A 10 -12.92 40.10 6.31
N TRP A 11 -11.74 39.54 6.24
CA TRP A 11 -11.52 38.12 6.40
C TRP A 11 -12.03 37.66 7.77
N LEU A 12 -12.85 36.65 7.77
CA LEU A 12 -13.39 36.06 9.00
C LEU A 12 -12.32 35.20 9.68
N HIS A 13 -11.64 35.71 10.70
CA HIS A 13 -10.79 34.93 11.57
C HIS A 13 -11.61 34.34 12.72
N ILE A 14 -11.93 33.06 12.65
CA ILE A 14 -12.53 32.34 13.76
C ILE A 14 -11.40 31.53 14.45
N LYS A 15 -10.97 31.97 15.63
CA LYS A 15 -10.13 31.16 16.50
C LYS A 15 -11.05 30.24 17.29
N MET A 16 -11.14 28.98 16.86
CA MET A 16 -11.76 27.90 17.64
C MET A 16 -10.75 26.75 17.76
N TYR A 17 -10.70 26.15 18.92
CA TYR A 17 -9.88 24.96 19.22
C TYR A 17 -10.47 23.66 18.58
N MET A 18 -10.91 23.73 17.32
CA MET A 18 -11.39 22.58 16.55
C MET A 18 -11.13 22.83 15.05
N SER A 19 -10.70 21.81 14.34
CA SER A 19 -10.37 21.88 12.90
C SER A 19 -11.64 22.07 12.07
N ILE A 20 -11.86 23.28 11.57
CA ILE A 20 -12.93 23.61 10.62
C ILE A 20 -12.29 23.89 9.26
N ARG A 21 -12.67 23.14 8.22
CA ARG A 21 -12.31 23.47 6.83
C ARG A 21 -13.39 24.32 6.21
N ILE A 22 -13.02 25.50 5.74
CA ILE A 22 -13.89 26.43 4.99
C ILE A 22 -13.70 26.13 3.51
N VAL A 23 -14.78 25.76 2.82
CA VAL A 23 -14.80 25.62 1.37
C VAL A 23 -15.55 26.80 0.78
N THR A 24 -14.89 27.60 -0.04
CA THR A 24 -15.50 28.73 -0.77
C THR A 24 -15.95 28.23 -2.14
N LEU A 25 -17.26 28.24 -2.38
CA LEU A 25 -17.85 27.95 -3.70
C LEU A 25 -18.15 29.28 -4.43
N TYR A 26 -17.72 29.40 -5.67
CA TYR A 26 -18.06 30.51 -6.55
C TYR A 26 -19.29 30.14 -7.40
N SER A 27 -20.29 31.00 -7.44
CA SER A 27 -21.40 30.87 -8.39
C SER A 27 -21.10 31.66 -9.67
N ALA A 28 -21.59 31.14 -10.80
CA ALA A 28 -21.31 31.66 -12.14
C ALA A 28 -22.06 32.98 -12.48
N PHE A 29 -22.78 33.59 -11.54
CA PHE A 29 -23.54 34.83 -11.79
C PHE A 29 -23.10 35.96 -10.83
N PRO A 30 -22.60 37.08 -11.32
CA PRO A 30 -22.39 38.30 -10.52
C PRO A 30 -23.71 39.06 -10.31
N PRO A 31 -23.97 39.73 -9.17
CA PRO A 31 -23.05 40.03 -8.07
C PRO A 31 -23.45 39.49 -6.68
N GLN A 32 -23.75 38.21 -6.51
CA GLN A 32 -24.09 37.68 -5.19
C GLN A 32 -23.11 36.55 -4.79
N ARG A 33 -22.37 36.80 -3.70
CA ARG A 33 -21.50 35.75 -3.08
C ARG A 33 -22.32 35.08 -1.97
N ILE A 34 -22.55 33.76 -2.13
CA ILE A 34 -23.21 32.94 -1.12
C ILE A 34 -22.14 32.06 -0.46
N PHE A 35 -22.03 32.14 0.87
CA PHE A 35 -21.10 31.33 1.65
C PHE A 35 -21.86 30.16 2.28
N PHE A 36 -21.45 28.93 2.01
CA PHE A 36 -21.93 27.74 2.68
C PHE A 36 -20.88 27.22 3.64
N LEU A 37 -21.22 27.06 4.90
CA LEU A 37 -20.42 26.35 5.88
C LEU A 37 -20.89 24.91 5.91
N ARG A 38 -19.99 23.97 5.55
CA ARG A 38 -20.21 22.54 5.73
C ARG A 38 -19.37 22.08 6.91
N LEU A 39 -20.05 21.64 7.97
CA LEU A 39 -19.41 20.94 9.10
C LEU A 39 -19.10 19.51 8.67
N LEU A 40 -17.84 19.16 8.55
CA LEU A 40 -17.38 17.79 8.31
C LEU A 40 -16.94 17.19 9.65
N SER A 41 -17.64 16.14 10.06
CA SER A 41 -17.37 15.22 11.15
C SER A 41 -17.33 15.80 12.59
N LEU A 42 -18.43 15.59 13.29
CA LEU A 42 -18.43 15.51 14.75
C LEU A 42 -18.52 14.04 15.18
N PRO A 43 -17.81 13.64 16.26
CA PRO A 43 -18.04 12.32 16.88
C PRO A 43 -19.46 12.22 17.42
N ARG A 44 -20.02 11.03 17.38
CA ARG A 44 -21.41 10.72 17.71
C ARG A 44 -21.71 10.75 19.22
N GLU A 45 -21.43 11.83 19.92
CA GLU A 45 -21.99 11.99 21.26
C GLU A 45 -22.16 13.48 21.57
N LYS A 46 -23.35 13.93 21.42
CA LYS A 46 -24.09 15.12 21.88
C LYS A 46 -24.71 15.89 20.73
N SER A 47 -26.01 15.68 20.57
CA SER A 47 -26.84 16.57 19.77
C SER A 47 -26.83 17.97 20.40
N MET A 48 -26.20 18.90 19.75
CA MET A 48 -26.27 20.30 20.09
C MET A 48 -26.99 21.03 18.96
N ASP A 49 -28.17 21.55 19.24
CA ASP A 49 -28.92 22.44 18.32
C ASP A 49 -28.11 23.71 18.09
N LEU A 50 -27.47 23.80 16.94
CA LEU A 50 -26.72 24.98 16.52
C LEU A 50 -27.64 25.84 15.67
N ARG A 51 -28.26 26.90 16.25
CA ARG A 51 -28.99 27.93 15.49
C ARG A 51 -27.98 28.95 14.98
N ILE A 52 -27.76 28.97 13.67
CA ILE A 52 -26.93 30.00 13.03
C ILE A 52 -27.82 31.19 12.65
N PHE A 53 -27.63 32.34 13.30
CA PHE A 53 -28.23 33.58 12.89
C PHE A 53 -27.37 34.28 11.84
N LEU A 54 -27.87 34.37 10.61
CA LEU A 54 -27.30 35.20 9.55
C LEU A 54 -27.94 36.59 9.60
N LEU A 55 -27.19 37.60 10.07
CA LEU A 55 -27.57 39.00 9.99
C LEU A 55 -27.06 39.56 8.65
N ALA A 56 -27.93 39.62 7.66
CA ALA A 56 -27.72 40.42 6.46
C ALA A 56 -28.49 41.74 6.58
N LYS A 57 -27.77 42.87 6.56
CA LYS A 57 -28.39 44.18 6.37
C LYS A 57 -28.73 44.32 4.88
N ALA A 58 -29.96 44.05 4.51
CA ALA A 58 -30.59 44.50 3.26
C ALA A 58 -32.06 44.76 3.51
N ASN A 59 -32.58 45.81 2.88
CA ASN A 59 -33.89 46.42 3.06
C ASN A 59 -35.03 45.48 3.40
N HIS A 60 -35.81 45.88 4.40
CA HIS A 60 -36.68 45.08 5.25
C HIS A 60 -37.93 44.47 4.57
N ASP A 61 -38.23 44.76 3.29
CA ASP A 61 -39.53 44.36 2.73
C ASP A 61 -39.57 43.24 1.70
N CYS A 62 -38.42 42.65 1.34
CA CYS A 62 -38.37 41.53 0.37
C CYS A 62 -38.01 40.15 0.95
N TYR A 63 -37.70 40.07 2.24
CA TYR A 63 -37.06 38.88 2.81
C TYR A 63 -38.02 37.81 3.31
N ASN A 64 -39.25 38.20 3.66
CA ASN A 64 -40.15 37.28 4.40
C ASN A 64 -41.02 36.32 3.57
N LYS A 65 -41.04 36.42 2.23
CA LYS A 65 -41.88 35.51 1.42
C LYS A 65 -41.16 34.53 0.51
N ARG A 66 -39.87 34.73 0.22
CA ARG A 66 -39.12 33.80 -0.68
C ARG A 66 -38.18 32.83 0.02
N THR A 67 -37.77 33.11 1.25
CA THR A 67 -36.82 32.24 1.98
C THR A 67 -37.47 31.08 2.72
N GLN A 68 -38.76 31.22 3.11
CA GLN A 68 -39.48 30.12 3.74
C GLN A 68 -39.80 28.97 2.76
N THR A 69 -39.98 29.30 1.48
CA THR A 69 -40.31 28.30 0.45
C THR A 69 -39.11 27.54 -0.07
N HIS A 70 -37.88 28.04 0.15
CA HIS A 70 -36.64 27.32 -0.32
C HIS A 70 -35.95 26.51 0.76
N ILE A 71 -36.26 26.71 2.04
CA ILE A 71 -35.70 25.89 3.14
C ILE A 71 -36.53 24.63 3.37
N ALA A 72 -37.83 24.65 3.01
CA ALA A 72 -38.68 23.46 3.10
C ALA A 72 -38.41 22.39 2.02
N GLY A 73 -37.60 22.68 1.01
CA GLY A 73 -37.23 21.75 -0.08
C GLY A 73 -35.86 21.08 0.06
N ILE A 74 -35.05 21.42 1.10
CA ILE A 74 -33.83 20.68 1.42
C ILE A 74 -34.21 19.60 2.46
N ILE A 75 -35.11 18.72 2.08
CA ILE A 75 -35.15 17.38 2.65
C ILE A 75 -33.76 16.80 2.37
N PRO A 76 -33.03 16.27 3.38
CA PRO A 76 -31.79 15.60 3.10
C PRO A 76 -32.13 14.52 2.08
N ALA A 77 -31.43 14.53 0.93
CA ALA A 77 -31.51 13.43 -0.03
C ALA A 77 -31.48 12.16 0.83
N ARG A 78 -32.50 11.30 0.69
CA ARG A 78 -32.48 9.99 1.30
C ARG A 78 -31.03 9.51 1.13
N ARG A 79 -30.34 9.24 2.21
CA ARG A 79 -29.13 8.39 2.11
C ARG A 79 -29.67 7.14 1.44
N GLU A 80 -29.44 7.00 0.15
CA GLU A 80 -29.55 5.69 -0.48
C GLU A 80 -28.74 4.80 0.45
N GLU A 81 -29.39 3.82 1.06
CA GLU A 81 -28.67 2.79 1.80
C GLU A 81 -27.69 2.22 0.78
N MET A 82 -26.42 2.60 0.90
CA MET A 82 -25.42 2.16 -0.05
C MET A 82 -25.40 0.65 0.02
N LYS A 83 -25.74 0.05 -1.11
CA LYS A 83 -25.73 -1.40 -1.27
C LYS A 83 -24.35 -1.90 -0.89
N VAL A 84 -24.27 -2.80 0.10
CA VAL A 84 -23.01 -3.45 0.45
C VAL A 84 -22.58 -4.27 -0.76
N SER A 85 -21.53 -3.82 -1.45
CA SER A 85 -21.04 -4.48 -2.67
C SER A 85 -20.17 -5.68 -2.34
N ILE A 86 -19.42 -5.62 -1.22
CA ILE A 86 -18.54 -6.69 -0.77
C ILE A 86 -19.05 -7.27 0.55
N GLN A 87 -19.36 -8.55 0.52
CA GLN A 87 -19.59 -9.40 1.68
C GLN A 87 -18.44 -10.40 1.77
N LEU A 88 -17.44 -10.05 2.58
CA LEU A 88 -16.17 -10.76 2.69
C LEU A 88 -16.27 -11.92 3.67
N GLY A 89 -15.97 -13.12 3.19
CA GLY A 89 -15.68 -14.29 4.01
C GLY A 89 -14.18 -14.50 4.14
N ILE A 90 -13.70 -14.92 5.31
CA ILE A 90 -12.28 -15.14 5.59
C ILE A 90 -12.01 -16.63 5.80
N ILE A 91 -11.11 -17.22 5.02
CA ILE A 91 -10.52 -18.54 5.24
C ILE A 91 -9.18 -18.33 5.96
N GLY A 92 -9.07 -18.85 7.20
CA GLY A 92 -7.91 -18.63 8.07
C GLY A 92 -8.09 -17.42 9.00
N PHE A 93 -8.66 -17.63 10.19
CA PHE A 93 -8.93 -16.57 11.17
C PHE A 93 -7.79 -16.40 12.18
N GLY A 94 -6.54 -16.44 11.67
CA GLY A 94 -5.31 -16.16 12.39
C GLY A 94 -5.03 -14.65 12.51
N TYR A 95 -3.72 -14.30 12.60
CA TYR A 95 -3.30 -12.90 12.71
C TYR A 95 -3.75 -12.05 11.52
N MET A 96 -3.50 -12.51 10.27
CA MET A 96 -3.88 -11.75 9.08
C MET A 96 -5.40 -11.72 8.88
N GLY A 97 -6.12 -12.82 9.12
CA GLY A 97 -7.59 -12.81 9.07
C GLY A 97 -8.21 -11.76 10.00
N LYS A 98 -7.72 -11.64 11.24
CA LYS A 98 -8.14 -10.60 12.20
C LYS A 98 -7.73 -9.20 11.76
N TRP A 99 -6.56 -9.06 11.15
CA TRP A 99 -6.12 -7.78 10.60
C TRP A 99 -7.08 -7.30 9.49
N HIS A 100 -7.49 -8.18 8.58
CA HIS A 100 -8.46 -7.86 7.53
C HIS A 100 -9.86 -7.56 8.08
N LEU A 101 -10.30 -8.27 9.11
CA LEU A 101 -11.55 -7.96 9.82
C LEU A 101 -11.58 -6.51 10.30
N ASN A 102 -10.46 -5.99 10.81
CA ASN A 102 -10.37 -4.64 11.36
C ASN A 102 -10.15 -3.56 10.30
N ASN A 103 -9.65 -3.90 9.11
CA ASN A 103 -9.25 -2.92 8.10
C ASN A 103 -10.16 -2.87 6.87
N ALA A 104 -10.65 -4.00 6.37
CA ALA A 104 -11.53 -4.03 5.20
C ALA A 104 -12.83 -3.22 5.38
N PRO A 105 -13.54 -3.30 6.53
CA PRO A 105 -14.77 -2.53 6.76
C PRO A 105 -14.56 -1.01 6.92
N ARG A 106 -13.31 -0.53 6.93
CA ARG A 106 -13.03 0.92 6.90
C ARG A 106 -13.33 1.54 5.53
N VAL A 107 -13.56 0.70 4.53
CA VAL A 107 -14.01 1.09 3.19
C VAL A 107 -15.52 0.95 3.11
N GLU A 108 -16.18 2.01 2.69
CA GLU A 108 -17.63 2.04 2.53
C GLU A 108 -18.08 1.00 1.47
N GLY A 109 -19.13 0.23 1.77
CA GLY A 109 -19.62 -0.86 0.93
C GLY A 109 -18.90 -2.20 1.14
N VAL A 110 -17.96 -2.30 2.08
CA VAL A 110 -17.25 -3.55 2.42
C VAL A 110 -17.65 -4.01 3.82
N LYS A 111 -18.09 -5.25 3.96
CA LYS A 111 -18.45 -5.87 5.23
C LYS A 111 -17.80 -7.24 5.33
N VAL A 112 -17.21 -7.57 6.49
CA VAL A 112 -16.80 -8.95 6.80
C VAL A 112 -17.99 -9.64 7.44
N VAL A 113 -18.40 -10.79 6.92
CA VAL A 113 -19.65 -11.46 7.33
C VAL A 113 -19.42 -12.85 7.90
N ALA A 114 -18.33 -13.52 7.53
CA ALA A 114 -18.07 -14.91 7.90
C ALA A 114 -16.59 -15.21 8.01
N ALA A 115 -16.26 -16.26 8.76
CA ALA A 115 -14.92 -16.84 8.78
C ALA A 115 -14.99 -18.37 8.89
N TYR A 116 -14.04 -19.03 8.25
CA TYR A 116 -13.77 -20.45 8.35
C TYR A 116 -12.34 -20.65 8.88
N ASP A 117 -12.17 -21.60 9.80
CA ASP A 117 -10.85 -22.07 10.23
C ASP A 117 -10.96 -23.55 10.62
N ILE A 118 -9.86 -24.30 10.47
CA ILE A 118 -9.75 -25.69 10.93
C ILE A 118 -9.64 -25.78 12.45
N ASP A 119 -9.20 -24.70 13.11
CA ASP A 119 -9.06 -24.61 14.56
C ASP A 119 -10.37 -24.13 15.20
N ALA A 120 -10.99 -24.99 16.00
CA ALA A 120 -12.25 -24.69 16.67
C ALA A 120 -12.17 -23.44 17.58
N ALA A 121 -11.00 -23.15 18.19
CA ALA A 121 -10.83 -21.96 18.98
C ALA A 121 -10.86 -20.67 18.14
N ARG A 122 -10.35 -20.73 16.92
CA ARG A 122 -10.42 -19.61 15.97
C ARG A 122 -11.83 -19.42 15.41
N VAL A 123 -12.57 -20.52 15.19
CA VAL A 123 -14.00 -20.46 14.81
C VAL A 123 -14.80 -19.79 15.93
N ALA A 124 -14.57 -20.17 17.19
CA ALA A 124 -15.21 -19.54 18.34
C ALA A 124 -14.88 -18.04 18.43
N ALA A 125 -13.61 -17.65 18.25
CA ALA A 125 -13.19 -16.26 18.23
C ALA A 125 -13.84 -15.46 17.07
N ALA A 126 -14.09 -16.08 15.92
CA ALA A 126 -14.83 -15.44 14.82
C ALA A 126 -16.29 -15.16 15.21
N ARG A 127 -16.95 -16.12 15.87
CA ARG A 127 -18.31 -15.94 16.39
C ARG A 127 -18.40 -14.86 17.46
N GLU A 128 -17.44 -14.80 18.38
CA GLU A 128 -17.32 -13.72 19.38
C GLU A 128 -17.14 -12.34 18.74
N ALA A 129 -16.46 -12.29 17.59
CA ALA A 129 -16.30 -11.08 16.80
C ALA A 129 -17.57 -10.71 15.98
N GLY A 130 -18.67 -11.46 16.12
CA GLY A 130 -19.94 -11.21 15.44
C GLY A 130 -20.03 -11.76 14.02
N LEU A 131 -19.11 -12.65 13.61
CA LEU A 131 -19.12 -13.30 12.31
C LEU A 131 -19.85 -14.65 12.36
N ARG A 132 -20.37 -15.11 11.20
CA ARG A 132 -20.72 -16.51 11.06
C ARG A 132 -19.44 -17.33 11.02
N GLY A 133 -19.24 -18.17 12.03
CA GLY A 133 -18.06 -19.05 12.16
C GLY A 133 -18.35 -20.45 11.66
N TYR A 134 -17.57 -20.91 10.71
CA TYR A 134 -17.68 -22.23 10.06
C TYR A 134 -16.50 -23.12 10.46
N ASP A 135 -16.76 -24.39 10.72
CA ASP A 135 -15.77 -25.45 10.96
C ASP A 135 -15.66 -26.42 9.75
N LYS A 136 -16.51 -26.24 8.72
CA LYS A 136 -16.46 -26.97 7.46
C LYS A 136 -16.36 -26.00 6.29
N LEU A 137 -15.38 -26.24 5.43
CA LEU A 137 -15.13 -25.42 4.25
C LEU A 137 -16.34 -25.41 3.30
N ASP A 138 -16.95 -26.57 3.08
CA ASP A 138 -18.12 -26.71 2.18
C ASP A 138 -19.30 -25.86 2.63
N ASP A 139 -19.57 -25.79 3.94
CA ASP A 139 -20.67 -24.98 4.47
C ASP A 139 -20.37 -23.48 4.33
N PHE A 140 -19.11 -23.08 4.54
CA PHE A 140 -18.66 -21.71 4.28
C PHE A 140 -18.78 -21.32 2.81
N LEU A 141 -18.37 -22.20 1.89
CA LEU A 141 -18.41 -21.92 0.45
C LEU A 141 -19.85 -21.90 -0.11
N ARG A 142 -20.79 -22.65 0.49
CA ARG A 142 -22.22 -22.61 0.14
C ARG A 142 -22.95 -21.37 0.66
N ASP A 143 -22.35 -20.58 1.55
CA ASP A 143 -22.98 -19.35 2.04
C ASP A 143 -23.14 -18.33 0.91
N GLU A 144 -24.38 -18.15 0.43
CA GLU A 144 -24.71 -17.27 -0.69
C GLU A 144 -24.50 -15.78 -0.38
N GLU A 145 -24.45 -15.40 0.89
CA GLU A 145 -24.18 -14.02 1.28
C GLU A 145 -22.72 -13.64 1.02
N ILE A 146 -21.79 -14.60 1.00
CA ILE A 146 -20.38 -14.34 0.71
C ILE A 146 -20.21 -14.19 -0.81
N ASN A 147 -19.71 -13.04 -1.28
CA ASN A 147 -19.35 -12.82 -2.68
C ASN A 147 -17.86 -12.66 -2.93
N LEU A 148 -17.08 -12.38 -1.87
CA LEU A 148 -15.62 -12.29 -1.90
C LEU A 148 -15.03 -13.13 -0.77
N VAL A 149 -14.02 -13.92 -1.08
CA VAL A 149 -13.28 -14.75 -0.11
C VAL A 149 -11.85 -14.25 0.01
N LEU A 150 -11.37 -14.06 1.22
CA LEU A 150 -9.95 -13.89 1.54
C LEU A 150 -9.39 -15.23 2.01
N VAL A 151 -8.29 -15.68 1.40
CA VAL A 151 -7.50 -16.83 1.88
C VAL A 151 -6.27 -16.30 2.61
N ALA A 152 -6.18 -16.59 3.92
CA ALA A 152 -5.13 -16.10 4.83
C ALA A 152 -4.60 -17.23 5.74
N THR A 153 -4.34 -18.36 5.15
CA THR A 153 -3.79 -19.59 5.74
C THR A 153 -2.27 -19.68 5.53
N PRO A 154 -1.55 -20.75 5.90
CA PRO A 154 -0.20 -21.02 5.44
C PRO A 154 -0.13 -21.18 3.90
N ASN A 155 1.03 -20.86 3.32
CA ASN A 155 1.21 -20.69 1.87
C ASN A 155 0.85 -21.95 1.05
N ASP A 156 1.19 -23.12 1.56
CA ASP A 156 0.98 -24.42 0.91
C ASP A 156 -0.49 -24.76 0.64
N SER A 157 -1.42 -24.18 1.42
CA SER A 157 -2.87 -24.39 1.27
C SER A 157 -3.54 -23.37 0.35
N HIS A 158 -2.86 -22.30 -0.06
CA HIS A 158 -3.48 -21.21 -0.81
C HIS A 158 -4.07 -21.66 -2.15
N CYS A 159 -3.31 -22.45 -2.93
CA CYS A 159 -3.73 -22.87 -4.26
C CYS A 159 -5.05 -23.66 -4.23
N GLU A 160 -5.16 -24.63 -3.32
CA GLU A 160 -6.36 -25.46 -3.18
C GLU A 160 -7.56 -24.63 -2.74
N LEU A 161 -7.40 -23.83 -1.69
CA LEU A 161 -8.48 -23.02 -1.12
C LEU A 161 -8.97 -21.91 -2.06
N VAL A 162 -8.05 -21.26 -2.79
CA VAL A 162 -8.39 -20.25 -3.80
C VAL A 162 -9.18 -20.90 -4.95
N CYS A 163 -8.70 -22.04 -5.48
CA CYS A 163 -9.41 -22.74 -6.55
C CYS A 163 -10.80 -23.22 -6.10
N ALA A 164 -10.94 -23.73 -4.87
CA ALA A 164 -12.24 -24.15 -4.33
C ALA A 164 -13.21 -22.96 -4.21
N ALA A 165 -12.74 -21.81 -3.70
CA ALA A 165 -13.59 -20.61 -3.57
C ALA A 165 -14.00 -20.04 -4.93
N LEU A 166 -13.09 -20.00 -5.92
CA LEU A 166 -13.39 -19.60 -7.30
C LEU A 166 -14.41 -20.52 -7.95
N ALA A 167 -14.25 -21.85 -7.79
CA ALA A 167 -15.19 -22.85 -8.31
C ALA A 167 -16.57 -22.75 -7.65
N ALA A 168 -16.65 -22.31 -6.40
CA ALA A 168 -17.89 -21.98 -5.70
C ALA A 168 -18.49 -20.63 -6.14
N GLY A 169 -17.95 -19.99 -7.18
CA GLY A 169 -18.48 -18.74 -7.75
C GLY A 169 -18.15 -17.49 -6.95
N LYS A 170 -17.16 -17.54 -6.04
CA LYS A 170 -16.73 -16.38 -5.26
C LYS A 170 -15.59 -15.64 -5.96
N HIS A 171 -15.52 -14.31 -5.82
CA HIS A 171 -14.28 -13.57 -6.07
C HIS A 171 -13.28 -13.90 -4.98
N VAL A 172 -11.96 -13.81 -5.25
CA VAL A 172 -10.95 -14.23 -4.27
C VAL A 172 -9.80 -13.25 -4.16
N ILE A 173 -9.43 -12.95 -2.91
CA ILE A 173 -8.14 -12.38 -2.51
C ILE A 173 -7.30 -13.50 -1.90
N SER A 174 -6.07 -13.69 -2.34
CA SER A 174 -5.09 -14.47 -1.59
C SER A 174 -4.15 -13.57 -0.81
N GLU A 175 -3.79 -13.97 0.41
CA GLU A 175 -2.59 -13.44 1.04
C GLU A 175 -1.35 -13.82 0.23
N LYS A 176 -0.30 -13.09 0.46
CA LYS A 176 1.01 -13.31 -0.18
C LYS A 176 1.90 -14.29 0.64
N PRO A 177 2.74 -15.06 -0.03
CA PRO A 177 2.72 -15.38 -1.45
C PRO A 177 1.47 -16.19 -1.79
N PRO A 178 0.81 -15.96 -2.93
CA PRO A 178 -0.43 -16.67 -3.25
C PRO A 178 -0.25 -18.15 -3.55
N ALA A 179 0.95 -18.59 -3.86
CA ALA A 179 1.29 -19.95 -4.26
C ALA A 179 2.72 -20.32 -3.86
N MET A 180 3.09 -21.57 -4.00
CA MET A 180 4.48 -22.06 -3.82
C MET A 180 5.20 -22.31 -5.14
N SER A 181 4.51 -22.16 -6.27
CA SER A 181 5.08 -22.30 -7.61
C SER A 181 4.30 -21.48 -8.65
N LEU A 182 4.96 -21.21 -9.78
CA LEU A 182 4.31 -20.58 -10.92
C LEU A 182 3.19 -21.47 -11.49
N ALA A 183 3.36 -22.77 -11.47
CA ALA A 183 2.34 -23.72 -11.93
C ALA A 183 1.06 -23.65 -11.07
N GLU A 184 1.19 -23.55 -9.76
CA GLU A 184 0.04 -23.33 -8.87
C GLU A 184 -0.64 -22.00 -9.15
N LEU A 185 0.13 -20.92 -9.28
CA LEU A 185 -0.41 -19.61 -9.61
C LEU A 185 -1.14 -19.61 -10.96
N ASP A 186 -0.57 -20.23 -11.98
CA ASP A 186 -1.21 -20.38 -13.30
C ASP A 186 -2.52 -21.18 -13.21
N LYS A 187 -2.58 -22.24 -12.37
CA LYS A 187 -3.81 -22.97 -12.08
C LYS A 187 -4.88 -22.07 -11.45
N MET A 188 -4.51 -21.25 -10.47
CA MET A 188 -5.44 -20.31 -9.81
C MET A 188 -5.96 -19.28 -10.81
N ILE A 189 -5.10 -18.71 -11.66
CA ILE A 189 -5.48 -17.76 -12.72
C ILE A 189 -6.44 -18.40 -13.72
N ALA A 190 -6.13 -19.60 -14.17
CA ALA A 190 -7.00 -20.35 -15.10
C ALA A 190 -8.37 -20.67 -14.47
N THR A 191 -8.40 -21.04 -13.20
CA THR A 191 -9.64 -21.30 -12.47
C THR A 191 -10.49 -20.03 -12.37
N ALA A 192 -9.87 -18.89 -12.06
CA ALA A 192 -10.58 -17.61 -12.00
C ALA A 192 -11.21 -17.24 -13.35
N ALA A 193 -10.46 -17.40 -14.45
CA ALA A 193 -10.96 -17.16 -15.80
C ALA A 193 -12.09 -18.12 -16.19
N ALA A 194 -11.98 -19.43 -15.84
CA ALA A 194 -13.00 -20.42 -16.15
C ALA A 194 -14.34 -20.17 -15.46
N HIS A 195 -14.33 -19.52 -14.29
CA HIS A 195 -15.52 -19.21 -13.51
C HIS A 195 -15.96 -17.74 -13.61
N ASP A 196 -15.31 -16.94 -14.45
CA ASP A 196 -15.59 -15.50 -14.59
C ASP A 196 -15.58 -14.78 -13.23
N ARG A 197 -14.50 -14.98 -12.47
CA ARG A 197 -14.33 -14.39 -11.14
C ARG A 197 -13.02 -13.64 -11.05
N ILE A 198 -13.01 -12.58 -10.28
CA ILE A 198 -11.81 -11.82 -9.96
C ILE A 198 -10.97 -12.63 -8.98
N PHE A 199 -9.71 -12.84 -9.36
CA PHE A 199 -8.66 -13.31 -8.47
C PHE A 199 -7.59 -12.21 -8.36
N THR A 200 -7.22 -11.82 -7.14
CA THR A 200 -6.19 -10.84 -6.86
C THR A 200 -5.39 -11.23 -5.62
N VAL A 201 -4.24 -10.58 -5.41
CA VAL A 201 -3.34 -10.85 -4.30
C VAL A 201 -3.16 -9.61 -3.43
N HIS A 202 -3.09 -9.79 -2.12
CA HIS A 202 -2.90 -8.70 -1.17
C HIS A 202 -1.44 -8.22 -1.15
N GLN A 203 -0.98 -7.58 -2.22
CA GLN A 203 0.35 -6.95 -2.30
C GLN A 203 0.35 -5.61 -1.54
N ASN A 204 0.09 -5.68 -0.24
CA ASN A 204 -0.13 -4.53 0.64
C ASN A 204 1.05 -3.56 0.73
N ARG A 205 2.29 -4.03 0.50
CA ARG A 205 3.49 -3.20 0.57
C ARG A 205 3.61 -2.18 -0.56
N ARG A 206 2.71 -2.20 -1.55
CA ARG A 206 2.55 -1.11 -2.53
C ARG A 206 2.00 0.18 -1.89
N TRP A 207 1.48 0.08 -0.68
CA TRP A 207 0.96 1.21 0.12
C TRP A 207 1.88 1.58 1.29
N ASP A 208 3.06 1.00 1.42
CA ASP A 208 4.04 1.43 2.41
C ASP A 208 4.54 2.85 2.09
N LYS A 209 4.74 3.66 3.14
CA LYS A 209 5.15 5.06 3.01
C LYS A 209 6.48 5.20 2.26
N ASP A 210 7.47 4.36 2.63
CA ASP A 210 8.79 4.35 2.00
C ASP A 210 8.72 4.02 0.51
N PHE A 211 7.92 3.03 0.11
CA PHE A 211 7.73 2.68 -1.30
C PHE A 211 7.05 3.81 -2.09
N ARG A 212 5.99 4.40 -1.55
CA ARG A 212 5.30 5.54 -2.19
C ARG A 212 6.20 6.76 -2.30
N THR A 213 7.08 6.97 -1.31
CA THR A 213 8.09 8.03 -1.34
C THR A 213 9.12 7.80 -2.44
N VAL A 214 9.68 6.58 -2.55
CA VAL A 214 10.59 6.22 -3.66
C VAL A 214 9.93 6.46 -5.00
N LYS A 215 8.68 6.02 -5.15
CA LYS A 215 7.92 6.19 -6.40
C LYS A 215 7.75 7.66 -6.76
N ALA A 216 7.38 8.52 -5.82
CA ALA A 216 7.20 9.94 -6.06
C ALA A 216 8.52 10.63 -6.47
N VAL A 217 9.65 10.27 -5.84
CA VAL A 217 10.96 10.82 -6.18
C VAL A 217 11.43 10.33 -7.56
N LEU A 218 11.18 9.08 -7.93
CA LEU A 218 11.47 8.58 -9.28
C LEU A 218 10.63 9.29 -10.34
N GLU A 219 9.35 9.50 -10.06
CA GLU A 219 8.41 10.20 -10.98
C GLU A 219 8.74 11.69 -11.15
N SER A 220 9.40 12.34 -10.16
CA SER A 220 9.87 13.73 -10.30
C SER A 220 10.99 13.87 -11.32
N GLY A 221 11.74 12.79 -11.58
CA GLY A 221 12.89 12.79 -12.50
C GLY A 221 14.16 13.47 -11.97
N GLU A 222 14.16 13.95 -10.72
CA GLU A 222 15.28 14.68 -10.13
C GLU A 222 16.56 13.85 -9.94
N LEU A 223 16.44 12.52 -9.87
CA LEU A 223 17.60 11.64 -9.81
C LEU A 223 18.28 11.45 -11.18
N GLY A 224 17.66 11.85 -12.27
CA GLY A 224 18.13 11.56 -13.63
C GLY A 224 17.99 10.08 -14.00
N ASN A 225 18.98 9.54 -14.74
CA ASN A 225 19.00 8.13 -15.12
C ASN A 225 19.46 7.26 -13.95
N VAL A 226 18.58 6.43 -13.42
CA VAL A 226 18.92 5.48 -12.34
C VAL A 226 19.86 4.42 -12.90
N TYR A 227 20.97 4.16 -12.19
CA TYR A 227 21.93 3.12 -12.57
C TYR A 227 22.11 2.04 -11.50
N ALA A 228 21.67 2.27 -10.23
CA ALA A 228 21.67 1.24 -9.20
C ALA A 228 20.57 1.51 -8.15
N VAL A 229 19.95 0.43 -7.67
CA VAL A 229 18.96 0.46 -6.59
C VAL A 229 19.34 -0.56 -5.53
N ARG A 230 19.27 -0.17 -4.26
CA ARG A 230 19.37 -1.10 -3.12
C ARG A 230 18.12 -0.98 -2.28
N SER A 231 17.53 -2.14 -1.96
CA SER A 231 16.35 -2.24 -1.11
C SER A 231 16.63 -3.30 -0.05
N THR A 232 16.66 -2.91 1.24
CA THR A 232 17.11 -3.81 2.30
C THR A 232 16.10 -3.92 3.43
N LEU A 233 16.12 -5.09 4.10
CA LEU A 233 15.37 -5.30 5.34
C LEU A 233 16.22 -6.13 6.31
N HIS A 234 16.63 -5.52 7.39
CA HIS A 234 17.51 -6.14 8.36
C HIS A 234 16.86 -6.19 9.73
N GLY A 235 16.70 -7.40 10.25
CA GLY A 235 16.31 -7.67 11.64
C GLY A 235 17.50 -8.11 12.47
N ALA A 236 17.41 -7.97 13.78
CA ALA A 236 18.48 -8.30 14.73
C ALA A 236 18.16 -9.52 15.62
N ARG A 237 16.94 -10.07 15.55
CA ARG A 237 16.49 -11.15 16.45
C ARG A 237 16.87 -12.55 15.99
N GLY A 238 16.99 -12.78 14.70
CA GLY A 238 17.48 -14.03 14.10
C GLY A 238 16.38 -14.99 13.70
N ALA A 239 16.20 -16.09 14.44
CA ALA A 239 15.40 -17.23 14.01
C ALA A 239 13.96 -16.90 13.59
N MET A 240 13.52 -17.52 12.51
CA MET A 240 12.12 -17.60 12.13
C MET A 240 11.37 -18.59 13.02
N PHE A 241 10.05 -18.49 13.08
CA PHE A 241 9.23 -19.34 13.94
C PHE A 241 7.89 -19.70 13.30
N GLY A 242 7.30 -20.80 13.84
CA GLY A 242 6.07 -21.37 13.30
C GLY A 242 6.27 -21.87 11.88
N TRP A 243 5.20 -21.98 11.11
CA TRP A 243 5.22 -22.51 9.75
C TRP A 243 6.19 -21.74 8.79
N ARG A 244 6.58 -20.50 9.15
CA ARG A 244 7.58 -19.74 8.38
C ARG A 244 8.99 -20.31 8.48
N ALA A 245 9.25 -21.15 9.47
CA ALA A 245 10.50 -21.89 9.61
C ALA A 245 10.45 -23.29 8.95
N GLU A 246 9.32 -23.65 8.34
CA GLU A 246 9.04 -24.98 7.80
C GLU A 246 9.01 -24.95 6.28
N PRO A 247 9.94 -25.64 5.59
CA PRO A 247 10.03 -25.61 4.12
C PRO A 247 8.76 -26.10 3.42
N GLU A 248 8.08 -27.11 3.97
CA GLU A 248 6.86 -27.70 3.45
C GLU A 248 5.69 -26.71 3.41
N HIS A 249 5.68 -25.72 4.28
CA HIS A 249 4.68 -24.65 4.32
C HIS A 249 5.10 -23.40 3.57
N GLY A 250 6.19 -23.46 2.79
CA GLY A 250 6.71 -22.29 2.07
C GLY A 250 7.39 -21.29 3.01
N GLY A 251 8.11 -21.79 4.03
CA GLY A 251 8.94 -20.96 4.90
C GLY A 251 10.12 -20.34 4.16
N GLY A 252 10.83 -19.45 4.84
CA GLY A 252 11.99 -18.73 4.30
C GLY A 252 11.68 -17.29 3.92
N MET A 253 12.75 -16.49 3.89
CA MET A 253 12.66 -15.04 3.67
C MET A 253 12.35 -14.67 2.21
N ILE A 254 12.67 -15.55 1.24
CA ILE A 254 12.32 -15.29 -0.18
C ILE A 254 10.81 -15.27 -0.36
N TYR A 255 10.08 -16.24 0.22
CA TYR A 255 8.61 -16.23 0.18
C TYR A 255 8.02 -15.19 1.11
N ASP A 256 8.53 -15.02 2.34
CA ASP A 256 7.87 -14.15 3.31
C ASP A 256 8.05 -12.66 2.97
N TRP A 257 9.27 -12.23 2.62
CA TRP A 257 9.57 -10.83 2.33
C TRP A 257 10.06 -10.56 0.91
N GLY A 258 10.77 -11.51 0.30
CA GLY A 258 11.26 -11.37 -1.07
C GLY A 258 10.15 -11.07 -2.06
N VAL A 259 8.99 -11.72 -1.92
CA VAL A 259 7.81 -11.47 -2.75
C VAL A 259 7.37 -10.00 -2.76
N HIS A 260 7.44 -9.31 -1.64
CA HIS A 260 7.10 -7.89 -1.54
C HIS A 260 8.13 -6.99 -2.23
N PHE A 261 9.42 -7.27 -1.99
CA PHE A 261 10.50 -6.44 -2.51
C PHE A 261 10.65 -6.58 -4.02
N VAL A 262 10.47 -7.81 -4.53
CA VAL A 262 10.41 -8.04 -5.97
C VAL A 262 9.20 -7.32 -6.58
N ASP A 263 8.01 -7.42 -5.97
CA ASP A 263 6.82 -6.71 -6.44
C ASP A 263 7.03 -5.19 -6.48
N GLN A 264 7.65 -4.61 -5.43
CA GLN A 264 7.97 -3.19 -5.38
C GLN A 264 8.90 -2.78 -6.50
N LEU A 265 10.01 -3.50 -6.75
CA LEU A 265 10.95 -3.18 -7.82
C LEU A 265 10.31 -3.33 -9.21
N LEU A 266 9.54 -4.38 -9.44
CA LEU A 266 8.83 -4.56 -10.71
C LEU A 266 7.74 -3.50 -10.92
N ASN A 267 7.09 -3.04 -9.84
CA ASN A 267 6.12 -1.93 -9.91
C ASN A 267 6.77 -0.59 -10.29
N LEU A 268 8.00 -0.35 -9.82
CA LEU A 268 8.75 0.87 -10.13
C LEU A 268 9.33 0.85 -11.55
N PHE A 269 9.86 -0.29 -11.99
CA PHE A 269 10.72 -0.37 -13.18
C PHE A 269 10.15 -1.24 -14.32
N GLY A 270 8.95 -1.78 -14.12
CA GLY A 270 8.23 -2.58 -15.12
C GLY A 270 8.36 -4.09 -14.94
N TYR A 271 7.24 -4.78 -15.09
CA TYR A 271 7.09 -6.20 -14.79
C TYR A 271 7.80 -7.15 -15.76
N ASP A 272 8.06 -6.69 -16.99
CA ASP A 272 8.73 -7.48 -18.03
C ASP A 272 10.17 -7.01 -18.31
N ASN A 273 10.70 -6.14 -17.45
CA ASN A 273 11.98 -5.48 -17.66
C ASN A 273 13.19 -6.18 -17.02
N VAL A 274 12.99 -7.25 -16.26
CA VAL A 274 14.10 -8.04 -15.71
C VAL A 274 14.72 -8.88 -16.83
N LYS A 275 16.04 -8.82 -16.92
CA LYS A 275 16.85 -9.58 -17.88
C LYS A 275 17.39 -10.85 -17.25
N SER A 276 17.82 -10.75 -15.99
CA SER A 276 18.45 -11.87 -15.29
C SER A 276 18.39 -11.70 -13.77
N VAL A 277 18.58 -12.83 -13.09
CA VAL A 277 18.46 -12.96 -11.63
C VAL A 277 19.69 -13.69 -11.09
N LEU A 278 20.33 -13.15 -10.05
CA LEU A 278 21.36 -13.83 -9.28
C LEU A 278 20.98 -13.79 -7.79
N CYS A 279 20.88 -14.96 -7.16
CA CYS A 279 20.52 -15.07 -5.75
C CYS A 279 21.58 -15.86 -4.96
N ARG A 280 21.82 -15.42 -3.73
CA ARG A 280 22.58 -16.12 -2.71
C ARG A 280 21.78 -16.17 -1.43
N THR A 281 21.76 -17.32 -0.78
CA THR A 281 21.04 -17.54 0.47
C THR A 281 21.97 -18.01 1.57
N ALA A 282 21.59 -17.76 2.81
CA ALA A 282 22.22 -18.35 3.99
C ALA A 282 21.16 -18.74 5.02
N LYS A 283 21.47 -19.76 5.80
CA LYS A 283 20.71 -20.23 6.96
C LYS A 283 21.52 -19.88 8.21
N VAL A 284 21.28 -18.70 8.76
CA VAL A 284 22.13 -18.12 9.82
C VAL A 284 21.67 -18.57 11.20
N LYS A 285 20.36 -18.49 11.45
CA LYS A 285 19.73 -18.82 12.72
C LYS A 285 18.58 -19.83 12.59
N THR A 286 18.11 -20.06 11.36
CA THR A 286 17.03 -21.01 11.05
C THR A 286 17.60 -22.07 10.12
N PRO A 287 17.94 -23.29 10.62
CA PRO A 287 18.65 -24.30 9.82
C PRO A 287 17.80 -24.93 8.71
N GLU A 288 16.49 -24.87 8.80
CA GLU A 288 15.56 -25.52 7.87
C GLU A 288 15.33 -24.69 6.60
N VAL A 289 15.30 -23.34 6.72
CA VAL A 289 15.02 -22.42 5.62
C VAL A 289 16.04 -21.29 5.58
N GLU A 290 16.11 -20.56 4.48
CA GLU A 290 16.94 -19.35 4.40
C GLU A 290 16.32 -18.23 5.23
N ASP A 291 17.13 -17.63 6.09
CA ASP A 291 16.79 -16.46 6.90
C ASP A 291 17.64 -15.24 6.54
N TYR A 292 18.49 -15.39 5.52
CA TYR A 292 19.24 -14.34 4.85
C TYR A 292 19.33 -14.63 3.36
N PHE A 293 19.12 -13.62 2.52
CA PHE A 293 19.42 -13.69 1.09
C PHE A 293 19.84 -12.34 0.52
N THR A 294 20.62 -12.41 -0.56
CA THR A 294 20.88 -11.31 -1.48
C THR A 294 20.40 -11.71 -2.87
N LEU A 295 19.59 -10.85 -3.48
CA LEU A 295 19.03 -11.02 -4.82
C LEU A 295 19.42 -9.82 -5.68
N ILE A 296 20.06 -10.06 -6.81
CA ILE A 296 20.42 -9.07 -7.82
C ILE A 296 19.53 -9.29 -9.04
N LEU A 297 18.84 -8.24 -9.44
CA LEU A 297 18.03 -8.17 -10.66
C LEU A 297 18.72 -7.26 -11.66
N ASP A 298 19.16 -7.79 -12.80
CA ASP A 298 19.60 -6.97 -13.91
C ASP A 298 18.38 -6.57 -14.75
N PHE A 299 18.25 -5.29 -15.05
CA PHE A 299 17.16 -4.78 -15.86
C PHE A 299 17.61 -4.57 -17.32
N LYS A 300 16.68 -4.77 -18.26
CA LYS A 300 16.93 -4.55 -19.71
C LYS A 300 17.34 -3.12 -20.01
N ALA A 301 16.96 -2.16 -19.17
CA ALA A 301 17.35 -0.75 -19.27
C ALA A 301 18.81 -0.46 -18.91
N GLY A 302 19.60 -1.46 -18.52
CA GLY A 302 21.05 -1.32 -18.30
C GLY A 302 21.45 -0.94 -16.88
N PHE A 303 20.55 -1.05 -15.91
CA PHE A 303 20.85 -0.89 -14.49
C PHE A 303 20.55 -2.18 -13.70
N TYR A 304 20.97 -2.23 -12.44
CA TYR A 304 20.65 -3.35 -11.56
C TYR A 304 19.98 -2.89 -10.26
N ALA A 305 19.18 -3.78 -9.69
CA ALA A 305 18.66 -3.62 -8.34
C ALA A 305 19.12 -4.77 -7.45
N GLN A 306 19.49 -4.46 -6.21
CA GLN A 306 19.84 -5.41 -5.18
C GLN A 306 18.80 -5.41 -4.07
N ILE A 307 18.25 -6.57 -3.77
CA ILE A 307 17.48 -6.83 -2.55
C ILE A 307 18.38 -7.56 -1.57
N GLU A 308 18.40 -7.14 -0.31
CA GLU A 308 19.12 -7.83 0.75
C GLU A 308 18.20 -7.91 1.99
N ILE A 309 17.88 -9.15 2.40
CA ILE A 309 17.02 -9.39 3.55
C ILE A 309 17.74 -10.36 4.49
N GLY A 310 17.74 -10.00 5.77
CA GLY A 310 18.36 -10.86 6.79
C GLY A 310 17.74 -10.66 8.16
N THR A 311 17.45 -11.74 8.87
CA THR A 311 16.85 -11.72 10.20
C THR A 311 17.85 -11.43 11.31
N PHE A 312 19.15 -11.59 11.01
CA PHE A 312 20.24 -11.41 11.98
C PHE A 312 21.36 -10.53 11.41
N VAL A 313 21.06 -9.24 11.30
CA VAL A 313 22.01 -8.19 10.88
C VAL A 313 22.00 -7.08 11.92
N LEU A 314 23.08 -7.02 12.74
CA LEU A 314 23.12 -6.12 13.92
C LEU A 314 23.31 -4.64 13.58
N LYS A 315 23.81 -4.34 12.39
CA LYS A 315 23.93 -2.97 11.86
C LYS A 315 23.22 -2.89 10.52
N PRO A 316 21.97 -2.40 10.49
CA PRO A 316 21.19 -2.35 9.26
C PRO A 316 21.76 -1.32 8.26
N ASN A 317 21.64 -1.65 6.96
CA ASN A 317 21.77 -0.70 5.87
C ASN A 317 20.48 0.16 5.75
N PRO A 318 20.52 1.29 5.01
CA PRO A 318 19.31 2.01 4.67
C PRO A 318 18.27 1.10 3.97
N ARG A 319 17.00 1.30 4.28
CA ARG A 319 15.89 0.59 3.64
C ARG A 319 15.89 0.77 2.11
N TRP A 320 16.16 1.99 1.66
CA TRP A 320 16.33 2.33 0.25
C TRP A 320 17.57 3.18 0.02
N LEU A 321 18.27 2.85 -1.06
CA LEU A 321 19.29 3.70 -1.67
C LEU A 321 19.11 3.60 -3.18
N VAL A 322 18.70 4.71 -3.80
CA VAL A 322 18.49 4.80 -5.25
C VAL A 322 19.48 5.81 -5.79
N THR A 323 20.34 5.39 -6.71
CA THR A 323 21.39 6.23 -7.29
C THR A 323 21.11 6.47 -8.76
N GLY A 324 21.09 7.74 -9.13
CA GLY A 324 20.97 8.21 -10.49
C GLY A 324 22.15 9.12 -10.86
N ASP A 325 22.24 9.50 -12.14
CA ASP A 325 23.33 10.33 -12.66
C ASP A 325 23.24 11.81 -12.27
N LYS A 326 22.07 12.24 -11.71
CA LYS A 326 21.85 13.61 -11.21
C LYS A 326 21.65 13.67 -9.69
N GLY A 327 21.35 12.56 -9.04
CA GLY A 327 21.08 12.55 -7.61
C GLY A 327 20.99 11.18 -6.98
N THR A 328 20.83 11.19 -5.66
CA THR A 328 20.70 10.00 -4.83
C THR A 328 19.58 10.20 -3.82
N LEU A 329 18.65 9.23 -3.77
CA LEU A 329 17.66 9.09 -2.70
C LEU A 329 18.14 8.05 -1.69
N TRP A 330 18.00 8.36 -0.41
CA TRP A 330 18.16 7.37 0.65
C TRP A 330 17.04 7.48 1.67
N ILE A 331 16.59 6.33 2.20
CA ILE A 331 15.56 6.23 3.25
C ILE A 331 16.06 5.23 4.29
N ARG A 332 16.02 5.61 5.56
CA ARG A 332 16.52 4.81 6.69
C ARG A 332 15.69 3.54 6.89
N ASP A 333 14.38 3.68 7.02
CA ASP A 333 13.44 2.62 7.35
C ASP A 333 12.01 2.93 6.84
N PHE A 334 11.05 2.09 7.19
CA PHE A 334 9.65 2.24 6.74
C PHE A 334 8.95 3.53 7.21
N SER A 335 9.44 4.16 8.29
CA SER A 335 8.82 5.38 8.82
C SER A 335 9.05 6.60 7.94
N CYS A 336 10.16 6.63 7.19
CA CYS A 336 10.65 7.79 6.44
C CYS A 336 10.96 9.00 7.31
N ASP A 337 11.26 8.80 8.60
CA ASP A 337 11.62 9.89 9.51
C ASP A 337 13.06 10.36 9.26
N GLU A 338 13.92 9.45 8.79
CA GLU A 338 15.29 9.74 8.35
C GLU A 338 15.46 9.38 6.87
N GLY A 339 15.91 10.34 6.07
CA GLY A 339 16.16 10.18 4.65
C GLY A 339 16.22 11.54 3.96
N GLY A 340 16.56 11.52 2.70
CA GLY A 340 16.65 12.74 1.88
C GLY A 340 16.98 12.43 0.44
N VAL A 341 16.92 13.47 -0.36
CA VAL A 341 17.36 13.47 -1.75
C VAL A 341 18.52 14.47 -1.88
N ILE A 342 19.61 14.00 -2.47
CA ILE A 342 20.81 14.79 -2.73
C ILE A 342 20.98 14.86 -4.24
N CYS A 343 20.88 16.07 -4.81
CA CYS A 343 21.05 16.31 -6.23
C CYS A 343 22.27 17.17 -6.51
N VAL A 344 22.84 17.00 -7.71
CA VAL A 344 23.96 17.82 -8.18
C VAL A 344 23.42 19.14 -8.71
N ASN A 345 24.02 20.27 -8.31
CA ASN A 345 23.78 21.59 -8.90
C ASN A 345 24.49 21.69 -10.23
N GLU A 346 23.75 21.60 -11.33
CA GLU A 346 24.34 21.65 -12.68
C GLU A 346 25.05 23.00 -12.91
N GLY A 347 26.27 22.94 -13.47
CA GLY A 347 27.06 24.11 -13.78
C GLY A 347 27.84 24.74 -12.61
N VAL A 348 27.71 24.19 -11.42
CA VAL A 348 28.52 24.59 -10.26
C VAL A 348 29.69 23.62 -10.11
N HIS A 349 30.90 24.16 -10.09
CA HIS A 349 32.12 23.39 -9.97
C HIS A 349 32.94 23.93 -8.82
N GLY A 350 33.19 23.10 -7.80
CA GLY A 350 34.05 23.38 -6.67
C GLY A 350 35.41 22.68 -6.80
N GLU A 351 36.41 23.14 -6.05
CA GLU A 351 37.66 22.41 -5.91
C GLU A 351 37.48 21.27 -4.89
N ALA A 352 37.60 20.03 -5.37
CA ALA A 352 37.60 18.87 -4.48
C ALA A 352 38.89 18.78 -3.69
N ALA A 353 38.80 18.90 -2.36
CA ALA A 353 39.93 18.67 -1.48
C ALA A 353 40.29 17.16 -1.49
N PRO A 354 41.59 16.83 -1.61
CA PRO A 354 41.98 15.40 -1.62
C PRO A 354 41.72 14.79 -0.25
N ILE A 355 41.19 13.54 -0.26
CA ILE A 355 41.14 12.74 0.96
C ILE A 355 42.51 12.18 1.25
N MET A 356 43.05 12.48 2.42
CA MET A 356 44.34 11.94 2.88
C MET A 356 44.13 10.59 3.52
N THR A 357 44.84 9.58 3.01
CA THR A 357 44.89 8.24 3.61
C THR A 357 46.27 7.93 4.08
N THR A 358 46.47 6.87 4.89
CA THR A 358 47.78 6.42 5.33
C THR A 358 48.72 6.11 4.15
N SER A 359 48.17 5.70 3.01
CA SER A 359 48.91 5.33 1.80
C SER A 359 49.07 6.49 0.80
N GLY A 360 48.54 7.71 1.12
CA GLY A 360 48.65 8.88 0.30
C GLY A 360 47.29 9.54 -0.03
N PRO A 361 47.33 10.65 -0.78
CA PRO A 361 46.13 11.39 -1.15
C PRO A 361 45.34 10.70 -2.27
N THR A 362 44.00 10.82 -2.22
CA THR A 362 43.11 10.48 -3.33
C THR A 362 42.14 11.61 -3.61
N ARG A 363 41.94 11.97 -4.87
CA ARG A 363 40.93 12.95 -5.33
C ARG A 363 39.70 12.32 -5.93
N THR A 364 39.83 11.10 -6.44
CA THR A 364 38.72 10.39 -7.17
C THR A 364 37.47 10.21 -6.33
N PHE A 365 37.63 10.01 -5.01
CA PHE A 365 36.52 9.81 -4.07
C PHE A 365 36.32 11.01 -3.12
N ALA A 366 36.87 12.19 -3.48
CA ALA A 366 36.63 13.40 -2.70
C ALA A 366 35.14 13.75 -2.70
N PRO A 367 34.57 14.16 -1.54
CA PRO A 367 33.20 14.64 -1.51
C PRO A 367 33.05 15.90 -2.35
N ARG A 368 31.86 16.13 -2.89
CA ARG A 368 31.55 17.41 -3.54
C ARG A 368 31.53 18.54 -2.52
N ALA A 369 31.86 19.75 -2.94
CA ALA A 369 31.66 20.94 -2.15
C ALA A 369 30.14 21.16 -1.90
N LYS A 370 29.81 21.83 -0.80
CA LYS A 370 28.40 22.05 -0.43
C LYS A 370 27.60 22.79 -1.51
N GLU A 371 28.28 23.70 -2.21
CA GLU A 371 27.71 24.52 -3.26
C GLU A 371 27.36 23.70 -4.52
N GLU A 372 28.03 22.55 -4.69
CA GLU A 372 27.83 21.64 -5.84
C GLU A 372 26.63 20.71 -5.68
N ILE A 373 26.04 20.66 -4.48
CA ILE A 373 24.91 19.77 -4.16
C ILE A 373 23.75 20.55 -3.55
N ASN A 374 22.55 20.05 -3.81
CA ASN A 374 21.33 20.45 -3.15
C ASN A 374 20.77 19.24 -2.39
N GLU A 375 20.62 19.36 -1.08
CA GLU A 375 20.04 18.34 -0.24
C GLU A 375 18.69 18.82 0.31
N HIS A 376 17.65 18.03 0.13
CA HIS A 376 16.32 18.35 0.62
C HIS A 376 15.63 17.13 1.27
N PRO A 377 14.66 17.38 2.16
CA PRO A 377 13.94 16.31 2.85
C PRO A 377 13.09 15.50 1.89
N LEU A 378 12.70 14.29 2.33
CA LEU A 378 11.76 13.43 1.63
C LEU A 378 10.39 14.12 1.43
N PRO A 379 9.70 13.87 0.30
CA PRO A 379 8.33 14.34 0.12
C PRO A 379 7.42 13.74 1.18
N GLN A 380 6.46 14.53 1.67
CA GLN A 380 5.48 14.07 2.64
C GLN A 380 4.38 13.26 1.94
N ILE A 381 4.38 11.97 2.17
CA ILE A 381 3.42 11.02 1.60
C ILE A 381 2.54 10.44 2.71
N GLU A 382 1.24 10.49 2.51
CA GLU A 382 0.25 9.87 3.39
C GLU A 382 -0.40 8.68 2.65
N PRO A 383 0.15 7.47 2.82
CA PRO A 383 -0.38 6.29 2.14
C PRO A 383 -1.72 5.86 2.75
N ASP A 384 -2.60 5.35 1.90
CA ASP A 384 -3.90 4.86 2.34
C ASP A 384 -4.21 3.46 1.76
N LEU A 385 -4.03 2.43 2.57
CA LEU A 385 -4.32 1.06 2.17
C LEU A 385 -5.82 0.80 1.87
N ARG A 386 -6.72 1.70 2.28
CA ARG A 386 -8.14 1.62 1.90
C ARG A 386 -8.33 1.66 0.38
N GLU A 387 -7.39 2.26 -0.36
CA GLU A 387 -7.36 2.25 -1.83
C GLU A 387 -7.47 0.83 -2.41
N TYR A 388 -6.83 -0.17 -1.77
CA TYR A 388 -6.88 -1.56 -2.22
C TYR A 388 -8.30 -2.12 -2.21
N TYR A 389 -9.01 -2.00 -1.08
CA TYR A 389 -10.37 -2.50 -0.96
C TYR A 389 -11.40 -1.66 -1.73
N ALA A 390 -11.17 -0.34 -1.82
CA ALA A 390 -12.01 0.54 -2.62
C ALA A 390 -11.92 0.18 -4.12
N ASN A 391 -10.69 -0.04 -4.62
CA ASN A 391 -10.49 -0.51 -5.98
C ASN A 391 -11.12 -1.87 -6.24
N LEU A 392 -10.96 -2.82 -5.30
CA LEU A 392 -11.54 -4.16 -5.46
C LEU A 392 -13.07 -4.13 -5.47
N ARG A 393 -13.70 -3.31 -4.62
CA ARG A 393 -15.14 -3.05 -4.67
C ARG A 393 -15.56 -2.54 -6.04
N ASP A 394 -14.86 -1.54 -6.54
CA ASP A 394 -15.17 -0.95 -7.83
C ASP A 394 -14.91 -1.93 -9.00
N ALA A 395 -13.93 -2.83 -8.85
CA ALA A 395 -13.67 -3.89 -9.82
C ALA A 395 -14.79 -4.96 -9.82
N ILE A 396 -15.27 -5.38 -8.65
CA ILE A 396 -16.40 -6.31 -8.52
C ILE A 396 -17.70 -5.71 -9.08
N ASP A 397 -17.85 -4.39 -8.92
CA ASP A 397 -18.98 -3.65 -9.50
C ASP A 397 -18.81 -3.37 -11.02
N GLY A 398 -17.73 -3.82 -11.65
CA GLY A 398 -17.43 -3.60 -13.07
C GLY A 398 -17.04 -2.16 -13.44
N LYS A 399 -16.64 -1.34 -12.45
CA LYS A 399 -16.29 0.08 -12.63
C LYS A 399 -14.78 0.30 -12.82
N ALA A 400 -13.96 -0.67 -12.45
CA ALA A 400 -12.50 -0.58 -12.51
C ALA A 400 -11.87 -1.95 -12.79
N GLU A 401 -10.59 -1.94 -13.15
CA GLU A 401 -9.73 -3.14 -13.14
C GLU A 401 -9.07 -3.30 -11.76
N PRO A 402 -8.79 -4.54 -11.31
CA PRO A 402 -8.00 -4.76 -10.10
C PRO A 402 -6.63 -4.07 -10.19
N ILE A 403 -6.28 -3.26 -9.18
CA ILE A 403 -5.00 -2.55 -9.12
C ILE A 403 -3.80 -3.50 -9.00
N VAL A 404 -4.00 -4.67 -8.38
CA VAL A 404 -3.04 -5.77 -8.35
C VAL A 404 -3.49 -6.81 -9.35
N LYS A 405 -2.89 -6.80 -10.55
CA LYS A 405 -3.22 -7.71 -11.65
C LYS A 405 -2.49 -9.04 -11.48
N THR A 406 -3.16 -10.13 -11.83
CA THR A 406 -2.56 -11.48 -11.80
C THR A 406 -1.35 -11.60 -12.71
N SER A 407 -1.32 -10.90 -13.85
CA SER A 407 -0.15 -10.84 -14.74
C SER A 407 1.08 -10.25 -14.05
N GLN A 408 0.90 -9.22 -13.21
CA GLN A 408 1.97 -8.63 -12.41
C GLN A 408 2.48 -9.62 -11.36
N VAL A 409 1.58 -10.29 -10.66
CA VAL A 409 1.92 -11.33 -9.68
C VAL A 409 2.68 -12.48 -10.35
N ARG A 410 2.28 -12.85 -11.57
CA ARG A 410 2.96 -13.89 -12.35
C ARG A 410 4.41 -13.50 -12.68
N SER A 411 4.65 -12.23 -13.05
CA SER A 411 6.03 -11.74 -13.30
C SER A 411 6.86 -11.77 -12.01
N VAL A 412 6.28 -11.44 -10.85
CA VAL A 412 6.94 -11.59 -9.55
C VAL A 412 7.35 -13.05 -9.32
N PHE A 413 6.45 -14.01 -9.55
CA PHE A 413 6.73 -15.44 -9.36
C PHE A 413 7.82 -15.97 -10.28
N ARG A 414 7.90 -15.52 -11.54
CA ARG A 414 9.01 -15.85 -12.43
C ARG A 414 10.36 -15.45 -11.84
N VAL A 415 10.42 -14.27 -11.21
CA VAL A 415 11.64 -13.80 -10.54
C VAL A 415 11.95 -14.65 -9.31
N LEU A 416 10.93 -15.02 -8.50
CA LEU A 416 11.13 -15.87 -7.31
C LEU A 416 11.63 -17.25 -7.68
N GLU A 417 11.04 -17.92 -8.69
CA GLU A 417 11.52 -19.22 -9.17
C GLU A 417 12.96 -19.14 -9.68
N ALA A 418 13.29 -18.11 -10.46
CA ALA A 418 14.66 -17.86 -10.91
C ALA A 418 15.61 -17.59 -9.73
N ALA A 419 15.14 -16.93 -8.66
CA ALA A 419 15.93 -16.73 -7.45
C ALA A 419 16.23 -18.03 -6.72
N PHE A 420 15.24 -18.92 -6.56
CA PHE A 420 15.45 -20.26 -5.99
C PHE A 420 16.38 -21.11 -6.84
N GLU A 421 16.22 -21.12 -8.17
CA GLU A 421 17.10 -21.82 -9.09
C GLU A 421 18.53 -21.26 -9.02
N SER A 422 18.69 -19.95 -9.00
CA SER A 422 19.98 -19.29 -8.86
C SER A 422 20.65 -19.63 -7.53
N ALA A 423 19.92 -19.60 -6.42
CA ALA A 423 20.43 -19.96 -5.11
C ALA A 423 20.91 -21.43 -5.07
N LYS A 424 20.16 -22.34 -5.71
CA LYS A 424 20.47 -23.77 -5.80
C LYS A 424 21.71 -24.06 -6.68
N THR A 425 21.78 -23.41 -7.85
CA THR A 425 22.81 -23.69 -8.87
C THR A 425 24.07 -22.83 -8.70
N GLY A 426 23.96 -21.72 -7.99
CA GLY A 426 25.02 -20.73 -7.90
C GLY A 426 25.20 -19.90 -9.18
N LYS A 427 24.30 -20.00 -10.15
CA LYS A 427 24.40 -19.33 -11.46
C LYS A 427 23.40 -18.20 -11.60
N GLN A 428 23.71 -17.26 -12.46
CA GLN A 428 22.76 -16.26 -12.97
C GLN A 428 21.74 -16.95 -13.88
N ILE A 429 20.46 -16.64 -13.68
CA ILE A 429 19.34 -17.18 -14.45
C ILE A 429 18.80 -16.07 -15.35
N LEU A 430 18.65 -16.34 -16.66
CA LEU A 430 18.04 -15.44 -17.65
C LEU A 430 16.51 -15.59 -17.63
N LEU A 431 15.78 -14.48 -17.77
CA LEU A 431 14.31 -14.44 -17.82
C LEU A 431 13.75 -14.11 -19.21
#